data_4e5ebf7b9d0ed691aabb73d779598fe1
#
_entry.id   4e5ebf7b9d0ed691aabb73d779598fe1
#
_cell.length_a   1.000
_cell.length_b   1.000
_cell.length_c   1.000
_cell.angle_alpha   90.00
_cell.angle_beta   90.00
_cell.angle_gamma   90.00
#
_symmetry.space_group_name_H-M   'P 1'
#
loop_
_entity.id
_entity.type
_entity.pdbx_description
1 polymer ?
#
loop_
_entity_poly.entity_id
_entity_poly.type
_entity_poly.pdbx_seq_one_letter_code
_entity_poly.pdbx_strand_id
1 'polypeptide(L)'
;MPLSNQTSSTQTTEVDTQSTPLMTLENVGFEVSARGLSKSDQASLANEISPAKNERSGSKLSGWLSGARSAKTTDKSLADSHSRVLLSDISLQILPREKISVIGPNGAGKSTLMKLILGLIQPTSGQIHRHSNLQLGYVPQKFSVPAILPLRVQDLLAQTEKRLTPSEQEFLYQRLSVTQLLKKQVIHLSGGETQRILLARSLLSKPNLLILDEPMQGLDPESERWLYEFIDDLPEFLQCAMVVVSHDLHWVMRGSRRVICLNKHICCEGQPSDLGVSQEFKKLFGHQYEQPYIHKPHDCQHHGPHVP
;
A
#
# COMPACT_ATOMS: atom_id res chain seq x y z
N MET A 1 -14.30 -60.10 23.46
CA MET A 1 -13.24 -59.35 22.73
C MET A 1 -13.71 -57.91 22.59
N PRO A 2 -13.05 -56.96 23.21
CA PRO A 2 -13.54 -55.58 23.29
C PRO A 2 -13.07 -54.75 22.07
N LEU A 3 -13.97 -53.88 21.64
CA LEU A 3 -13.81 -52.88 20.60
C LEU A 3 -12.87 -51.76 21.11
N SER A 4 -11.80 -51.51 20.39
CA SER A 4 -10.87 -50.40 20.63
C SER A 4 -11.40 -49.09 20.06
N ASN A 5 -11.67 -48.14 20.94
CA ASN A 5 -11.94 -46.75 20.62
C ASN A 5 -10.63 -46.12 20.08
N GLN A 6 -10.67 -45.62 18.84
CA GLN A 6 -9.69 -44.68 18.33
C GLN A 6 -10.22 -43.27 18.56
N THR A 7 -9.62 -42.58 19.50
CA THR A 7 -9.76 -41.13 19.73
C THR A 7 -9.02 -40.36 18.62
N SER A 8 -9.80 -39.64 17.81
CA SER A 8 -9.28 -38.64 16.86
C SER A 8 -8.68 -37.47 17.64
N SER A 9 -7.37 -37.39 17.63
CA SER A 9 -6.66 -36.19 18.09
C SER A 9 -6.80 -35.07 17.05
N THR A 10 -7.56 -34.07 17.40
CA THR A 10 -7.60 -32.77 16.72
C THR A 10 -6.24 -32.11 16.90
N GLN A 11 -5.42 -32.11 15.85
CA GLN A 11 -4.20 -31.30 15.82
C GLN A 11 -4.61 -29.82 15.68
N THR A 12 -4.59 -29.14 16.80
CA THR A 12 -4.52 -27.68 16.87
C THR A 12 -3.17 -27.28 16.28
N THR A 13 -3.15 -26.65 15.14
CA THR A 13 -1.95 -26.04 14.55
C THR A 13 -1.48 -24.93 15.49
N GLU A 14 -0.49 -25.23 16.30
CA GLU A 14 0.28 -24.22 17.06
C GLU A 14 0.89 -23.25 16.04
N VAL A 15 0.53 -21.99 16.17
CA VAL A 15 1.18 -20.87 15.48
C VAL A 15 2.61 -20.80 16.01
N ASP A 16 3.56 -21.08 15.14
CA ASP A 16 5.00 -21.06 15.40
C ASP A 16 5.41 -19.61 15.80
N THR A 17 5.57 -19.38 17.10
CA THR A 17 5.73 -18.05 17.74
C THR A 17 7.18 -17.55 17.73
N GLN A 18 8.07 -18.07 16.88
CA GLN A 18 9.50 -17.68 16.88
C GLN A 18 10.09 -17.39 15.49
N SER A 19 9.36 -16.75 14.59
CA SER A 19 9.99 -16.24 13.37
C SER A 19 10.59 -14.85 13.62
N THR A 20 11.92 -14.72 13.45
CA THR A 20 12.60 -13.42 13.54
C THR A 20 11.97 -12.43 12.54
N PRO A 21 11.59 -11.21 12.98
CA PRO A 21 11.02 -10.21 12.08
C PRO A 21 11.96 -9.86 10.93
N LEU A 22 11.40 -9.64 9.74
CA LEU A 22 12.13 -9.08 8.60
C LEU A 22 12.48 -7.61 8.85
N MET A 23 11.61 -6.91 9.56
CA MET A 23 11.80 -5.51 9.92
C MET A 23 11.07 -5.19 11.22
N THR A 24 11.70 -4.36 12.06
CA THR A 24 11.09 -3.80 13.28
C THR A 24 11.28 -2.28 13.29
N LEU A 25 10.18 -1.56 13.45
CA LEU A 25 10.16 -0.13 13.71
C LEU A 25 9.88 0.06 15.21
N GLU A 26 10.68 0.88 15.89
CA GLU A 26 10.55 1.14 17.33
C GLU A 26 10.42 2.65 17.57
N ASN A 27 9.24 3.08 18.00
CA ASN A 27 8.89 4.47 18.32
C ASN A 27 9.29 5.46 17.22
N VAL A 28 9.11 5.05 15.96
CA VAL A 28 9.58 5.80 14.79
C VAL A 28 8.70 7.04 14.58
N GLY A 29 9.35 8.21 14.51
CA GLY A 29 8.75 9.47 14.12
C GLY A 29 9.42 10.08 12.90
N PHE A 30 8.69 10.93 12.20
CA PHE A 30 9.18 11.69 11.08
C PHE A 30 8.57 13.09 11.04
N GLU A 31 9.45 14.10 11.11
CA GLU A 31 9.09 15.51 11.06
C GLU A 31 9.80 16.20 9.90
N VAL A 32 9.13 17.15 9.30
CA VAL A 32 9.69 18.00 8.24
C VAL A 32 9.84 19.41 8.76
N SER A 33 11.08 19.90 8.79
CA SER A 33 11.37 21.30 9.09
C SER A 33 11.29 22.14 7.83
N ALA A 34 10.66 23.32 7.92
CA ALA A 34 10.55 24.26 6.80
C ALA A 34 11.93 24.78 6.28
N ARG A 35 13.01 24.58 7.04
CA ARG A 35 14.36 25.07 6.73
C ARG A 35 15.23 24.09 5.91
N GLY A 36 14.81 22.84 5.73
CA GLY A 36 15.70 21.80 5.17
C GLY A 36 15.26 21.18 3.85
N LEU A 37 14.16 21.61 3.28
CA LEU A 37 13.64 21.01 2.05
C LEU A 37 14.24 21.65 0.80
N SER A 38 14.82 20.85 -0.07
CA SER A 38 15.14 21.28 -1.43
C SER A 38 13.83 21.65 -2.17
N LYS A 39 13.93 22.49 -3.21
CA LYS A 39 12.74 22.85 -4.02
C LYS A 39 12.03 21.62 -4.62
N SER A 40 12.76 20.54 -4.89
CA SER A 40 12.25 19.25 -5.36
C SER A 40 11.43 18.52 -4.29
N ASP A 41 11.90 18.55 -3.04
CA ASP A 41 11.21 17.89 -1.91
C ASP A 41 9.95 18.65 -1.52
N GLN A 42 9.98 20.01 -1.62
CA GLN A 42 8.81 20.85 -1.42
C GLN A 42 7.73 20.62 -2.48
N ALA A 43 8.11 20.40 -3.75
CA ALA A 43 7.18 20.09 -4.82
C ALA A 43 6.51 18.70 -4.64
N SER A 44 7.27 17.70 -4.20
CA SER A 44 6.73 16.38 -3.89
C SER A 44 5.75 16.41 -2.72
N LEU A 45 6.06 17.16 -1.67
CA LEU A 45 5.19 17.35 -0.51
C LEU A 45 3.97 18.21 -0.82
N ALA A 46 4.09 19.22 -1.69
CA ALA A 46 2.96 20.06 -2.12
C ALA A 46 1.93 19.26 -2.93
N ASN A 47 2.36 18.30 -3.74
CA ASN A 47 1.46 17.42 -4.49
C ASN A 47 0.70 16.42 -3.59
N GLU A 48 1.24 16.07 -2.43
CA GLU A 48 0.54 15.25 -1.43
C GLU A 48 -0.49 16.06 -0.60
N ILE A 49 -0.43 17.40 -0.64
CA ILE A 49 -1.17 18.30 0.26
C ILE A 49 -2.38 18.97 -0.42
N SER A 50 -2.43 19.03 -1.75
CA SER A 50 -3.54 19.71 -2.46
C SER A 50 -4.69 18.75 -2.71
N PRO A 51 -5.87 18.95 -2.09
CA PRO A 51 -7.09 18.31 -2.58
C PRO A 51 -7.36 18.82 -4.00
N ALA A 52 -7.70 17.91 -4.91
CA ALA A 52 -8.07 18.22 -6.28
C ALA A 52 -9.12 19.35 -6.31
N LYS A 53 -8.74 20.55 -6.71
CA LYS A 53 -9.67 21.61 -7.02
C LYS A 53 -10.41 21.21 -8.28
N ASN A 54 -11.69 20.95 -8.09
CA ASN A 54 -12.67 20.76 -9.13
C ASN A 54 -12.82 22.10 -9.87
N GLU A 55 -12.18 22.26 -11.02
CA GLU A 55 -12.39 23.41 -11.89
C GLU A 55 -13.67 23.20 -12.68
N ARG A 56 -14.74 23.88 -12.25
CA ARG A 56 -15.87 24.22 -13.13
C ARG A 56 -16.08 25.72 -13.14
N SER A 57 -15.86 26.23 -14.32
CA SER A 57 -16.53 27.37 -14.98
C SER A 57 -16.47 28.76 -14.35
N GLY A 58 -15.94 29.68 -15.13
CA GLY A 58 -16.74 30.78 -15.61
C GLY A 58 -16.40 32.20 -15.15
N SER A 59 -15.83 32.92 -16.08
CA SER A 59 -16.09 34.34 -16.40
C SER A 59 -15.59 35.44 -15.46
N LYS A 60 -14.68 36.23 -16.06
CA LYS A 60 -14.60 37.70 -16.11
C LYS A 60 -14.92 38.51 -14.85
N LEU A 61 -13.94 39.28 -14.40
CA LEU A 61 -14.01 40.75 -14.51
C LEU A 61 -12.71 41.40 -14.02
N SER A 62 -12.27 42.30 -14.86
CA SER A 62 -11.17 43.25 -14.71
C SER A 62 -11.40 44.27 -13.61
N GLY A 63 -10.29 44.76 -13.06
CA GLY A 63 -10.20 46.17 -12.66
C GLY A 63 -10.17 46.39 -11.16
N TRP A 64 -9.10 46.82 -10.66
CA TRP A 64 -8.84 48.18 -10.19
C TRP A 64 -7.48 48.26 -9.50
N LEU A 65 -6.71 49.16 -10.03
CA LEU A 65 -5.42 49.63 -9.53
C LEU A 65 -5.60 50.51 -8.29
N SER A 66 -4.52 50.58 -7.54
CA SER A 66 -4.00 51.72 -6.79
C SER A 66 -4.30 51.80 -5.30
N GLY A 67 -3.20 52.02 -4.58
CA GLY A 67 -3.24 52.77 -3.34
C GLY A 67 -2.32 52.24 -2.26
N ALA A 68 -1.04 52.38 -2.40
CA ALA A 68 -0.05 53.07 -1.53
C ALA A 68 -0.22 52.96 0.00
N ARG A 69 0.82 52.54 0.63
CA ARG A 69 1.70 53.20 1.61
C ARG A 69 2.23 52.23 2.68
N SER A 70 3.50 52.13 2.60
CA SER A 70 4.49 51.94 3.66
C SER A 70 3.97 52.07 5.10
N ALA A 71 4.10 50.96 5.87
CA ALA A 71 4.35 51.05 7.30
C ALA A 71 5.44 49.99 7.61
N LYS A 72 6.65 50.48 7.79
CA LYS A 72 7.72 49.73 8.45
C LYS A 72 7.31 49.58 9.91
N THR A 73 7.02 48.40 10.32
CA THR A 73 7.11 47.97 11.71
C THR A 73 8.02 46.76 11.77
N THR A 74 9.21 47.04 12.27
CA THR A 74 10.17 46.05 12.72
C THR A 74 9.58 45.36 13.94
N ASP A 75 9.08 44.15 13.74
CA ASP A 75 8.89 43.21 14.82
C ASP A 75 9.72 41.97 14.52
N LYS A 76 10.89 42.00 15.14
CA LYS A 76 11.81 40.86 15.28
C LYS A 76 11.31 40.06 16.49
N SER A 77 10.33 39.25 16.31
CA SER A 77 9.96 38.24 17.30
C SER A 77 9.57 36.95 16.65
N LEU A 78 10.38 35.93 16.90
CA LEU A 78 10.06 34.52 16.84
C LEU A 78 9.70 33.99 15.44
N ALA A 79 10.74 33.72 14.65
CA ALA A 79 10.67 32.73 13.59
C ALA A 79 10.45 31.34 14.24
N ASP A 80 9.23 31.06 14.63
CA ASP A 80 8.79 29.71 14.98
C ASP A 80 9.05 28.80 13.78
N SER A 81 10.07 27.98 13.91
CA SER A 81 10.35 26.89 13.00
C SER A 81 9.21 25.85 13.16
N HIS A 82 8.11 26.05 12.43
CA HIS A 82 7.02 25.09 12.44
C HIS A 82 7.50 23.81 11.78
N SER A 83 8.01 22.86 12.58
CA SER A 83 8.18 21.50 12.12
C SER A 83 6.80 20.88 11.98
N ARG A 84 6.57 20.18 10.88
CA ARG A 84 5.33 19.45 10.63
C ARG A 84 5.56 17.98 10.91
N VAL A 85 4.88 17.45 11.93
CA VAL A 85 4.87 16.02 12.24
C VAL A 85 4.06 15.29 11.17
N LEU A 86 4.69 14.37 10.45
CA LEU A 86 4.06 13.49 9.47
C LEU A 86 3.80 12.10 10.04
N LEU A 87 4.68 11.60 10.92
CA LEU A 87 4.50 10.37 11.67
C LEU A 87 5.02 10.55 13.10
N SER A 88 4.36 9.93 14.06
CA SER A 88 4.74 9.92 15.48
C SER A 88 4.52 8.55 16.07
N ASP A 89 5.51 8.06 16.82
CA ASP A 89 5.43 6.86 17.65
C ASP A 89 4.92 5.61 16.88
N ILE A 90 5.53 5.34 15.73
CA ILE A 90 5.23 4.15 14.95
C ILE A 90 6.06 2.98 15.47
N SER A 91 5.38 2.00 16.06
CA SER A 91 5.97 0.72 16.48
C SER A 91 5.31 -0.40 15.71
N LEU A 92 6.08 -1.10 14.87
CA LEU A 92 5.58 -2.09 13.92
C LEU A 92 6.63 -3.18 13.67
N GLN A 93 6.19 -4.44 13.67
CA GLN A 93 7.01 -5.57 13.22
C GLN A 93 6.40 -6.16 11.96
N ILE A 94 7.25 -6.54 11.02
CA ILE A 94 6.87 -7.25 9.79
C ILE A 94 7.49 -8.64 9.85
N LEU A 95 6.64 -9.65 9.95
CA LEU A 95 7.06 -11.05 10.04
C LEU A 95 7.19 -11.68 8.63
N PRO A 96 7.99 -12.73 8.48
CA PRO A 96 8.05 -13.51 7.23
C PRO A 96 6.66 -14.03 6.81
N ARG A 97 6.36 -13.98 5.51
CA ARG A 97 5.11 -14.47 4.91
C ARG A 97 3.83 -13.79 5.43
N GLU A 98 3.97 -12.68 6.11
CA GLU A 98 2.84 -11.92 6.61
C GLU A 98 2.25 -11.01 5.53
N LYS A 99 0.93 -10.92 5.46
CA LYS A 99 0.22 -9.96 4.60
C LYS A 99 -0.41 -8.88 5.48
N ILE A 100 0.18 -7.69 5.40
CA ILE A 100 -0.24 -6.50 6.14
C ILE A 100 -0.88 -5.52 5.17
N SER A 101 -2.05 -5.00 5.51
CA SER A 101 -2.62 -3.84 4.82
C SER A 101 -2.53 -2.59 5.68
N VAL A 102 -2.07 -1.49 5.09
CA VAL A 102 -2.01 -0.17 5.71
C VAL A 102 -3.10 0.70 5.12
N ILE A 103 -4.04 1.12 5.94
CA ILE A 103 -5.17 1.97 5.56
C ILE A 103 -5.14 3.27 6.35
N GLY A 104 -5.81 4.29 5.84
CA GLY A 104 -5.89 5.60 6.50
C GLY A 104 -6.32 6.69 5.53
N PRO A 105 -6.80 7.83 6.04
CA PRO A 105 -7.22 8.96 5.22
C PRO A 105 -6.05 9.55 4.42
N ASN A 106 -6.37 10.46 3.50
CA ASN A 106 -5.35 11.22 2.78
C ASN A 106 -4.58 12.11 3.77
N GLY A 107 -3.26 12.13 3.65
CA GLY A 107 -2.40 12.85 4.59
C GLY A 107 -2.13 12.12 5.92
N ALA A 108 -2.56 10.86 6.06
CA ALA A 108 -2.32 10.03 7.24
C ALA A 108 -0.85 9.63 7.46
N GLY A 109 0.02 9.85 6.45
CA GLY A 109 1.43 9.47 6.52
C GLY A 109 1.77 8.13 5.86
N LYS A 110 0.83 7.50 5.11
CA LYS A 110 1.04 6.19 4.46
C LYS A 110 2.28 6.18 3.56
N SER A 111 2.39 7.13 2.63
CA SER A 111 3.55 7.23 1.73
C SER A 111 4.85 7.53 2.50
N THR A 112 4.77 8.30 3.59
CA THR A 112 5.93 8.57 4.47
C THR A 112 6.39 7.29 5.16
N LEU A 113 5.45 6.50 5.69
CA LEU A 113 5.75 5.19 6.28
C LEU A 113 6.40 4.24 5.25
N MET A 114 5.87 4.20 4.01
CA MET A 114 6.47 3.39 2.94
C MET A 114 7.90 3.86 2.62
N LYS A 115 8.15 5.17 2.53
CA LYS A 115 9.50 5.71 2.29
C LYS A 115 10.49 5.35 3.42
N LEU A 116 10.04 5.33 4.67
CA LEU A 116 10.83 4.87 5.83
C LEU A 116 11.15 3.38 5.75
N ILE A 117 10.15 2.55 5.45
CA ILE A 117 10.33 1.10 5.28
C ILE A 117 11.31 0.81 4.13
N LEU A 118 11.18 1.51 3.01
CA LEU A 118 12.07 1.40 1.85
C LEU A 118 13.48 1.95 2.10
N GLY A 119 13.69 2.72 3.17
CA GLY A 119 14.98 3.37 3.46
C GLY A 119 15.26 4.58 2.57
N LEU A 120 14.25 5.12 1.88
CA LEU A 120 14.37 6.32 1.05
C LEU A 120 14.51 7.60 1.89
N ILE A 121 14.01 7.57 3.12
CA ILE A 121 14.19 8.62 4.12
C ILE A 121 14.57 7.99 5.46
N GLN A 122 15.26 8.76 6.31
CA GLN A 122 15.63 8.34 7.66
C GLN A 122 14.62 8.86 8.68
N PRO A 123 14.30 8.11 9.74
CA PRO A 123 13.44 8.61 10.81
C PRO A 123 14.09 9.79 11.54
N THR A 124 13.29 10.73 12.03
CA THR A 124 13.76 11.84 12.87
C THR A 124 13.83 11.44 14.34
N SER A 125 13.10 10.39 14.74
CA SER A 125 13.16 9.77 16.07
C SER A 125 12.88 8.26 15.95
N GLY A 126 13.26 7.50 16.97
CA GLY A 126 13.12 6.04 16.98
C GLY A 126 14.17 5.33 16.10
N GLN A 127 13.97 4.04 15.88
CA GLN A 127 14.90 3.20 15.14
C GLN A 127 14.16 2.23 14.21
N ILE A 128 14.83 1.88 13.09
CA ILE A 128 14.34 0.88 12.15
C ILE A 128 15.40 -0.21 12.02
N HIS A 129 15.08 -1.40 12.52
CA HIS A 129 15.92 -2.59 12.43
C HIS A 129 15.50 -3.42 11.23
N ARG A 130 16.46 -3.76 10.37
CA ARG A 130 16.26 -4.58 9.17
C ARG A 130 17.04 -5.87 9.31
N HIS A 131 16.39 -6.99 9.00
CA HIS A 131 17.09 -8.27 8.95
C HIS A 131 18.21 -8.24 7.90
N SER A 132 19.34 -8.87 8.17
CA SER A 132 20.52 -8.86 7.28
C SER A 132 20.24 -9.39 5.87
N ASN A 133 19.30 -10.33 5.74
CA ASN A 133 18.90 -10.93 4.46
C ASN A 133 17.66 -10.27 3.83
N LEU A 134 17.28 -9.06 4.28
CA LEU A 134 16.12 -8.36 3.74
C LEU A 134 16.32 -8.01 2.27
N GLN A 135 15.41 -8.49 1.43
CA GLN A 135 15.31 -8.18 0.01
C GLN A 135 13.96 -7.52 -0.23
N LEU A 136 14.00 -6.26 -0.64
CA LEU A 136 12.80 -5.45 -0.85
C LEU A 136 12.38 -5.46 -2.33
N GLY A 137 11.10 -5.73 -2.57
CA GLY A 137 10.42 -5.43 -3.82
C GLY A 137 9.48 -4.23 -3.61
N TYR A 138 9.37 -3.34 -4.59
CA TYR A 138 8.49 -2.18 -4.48
C TYR A 138 7.74 -1.90 -5.78
N VAL A 139 6.43 -1.75 -5.66
CA VAL A 139 5.54 -1.27 -6.72
C VAL A 139 4.98 0.08 -6.28
N PRO A 140 5.39 1.18 -6.94
CA PRO A 140 4.95 2.53 -6.57
C PRO A 140 3.53 2.82 -7.05
N GLN A 141 2.83 3.72 -6.35
CA GLN A 141 1.51 4.24 -6.74
C GLN A 141 1.51 4.89 -8.13
N LYS A 142 2.58 5.63 -8.45
CA LYS A 142 2.72 6.31 -9.74
C LYS A 142 4.05 5.94 -10.37
N PHE A 143 3.98 5.56 -11.63
CA PHE A 143 5.14 5.32 -12.45
C PHE A 143 5.00 6.07 -13.76
N SER A 144 5.96 6.90 -14.07
CA SER A 144 5.99 7.66 -15.34
C SER A 144 7.40 7.68 -15.90
N VAL A 145 7.47 7.60 -17.21
CA VAL A 145 8.71 7.72 -17.97
C VAL A 145 8.61 8.97 -18.83
N PRO A 146 9.67 9.82 -18.89
CA PRO A 146 9.68 10.96 -19.79
C PRO A 146 9.39 10.53 -21.24
N ALA A 147 8.49 11.25 -21.92
CA ALA A 147 8.06 10.89 -23.28
C ALA A 147 9.20 10.87 -24.31
N ILE A 148 10.29 11.58 -24.04
CA ILE A 148 11.48 11.60 -24.89
C ILE A 148 12.35 10.36 -24.75
N LEU A 149 12.14 9.51 -23.73
CA LEU A 149 12.93 8.32 -23.48
C LEU A 149 12.32 7.11 -24.20
N PRO A 150 12.94 6.57 -25.27
CA PRO A 150 12.42 5.41 -26.00
C PRO A 150 12.71 4.10 -25.23
N LEU A 151 12.18 3.98 -24.01
CA LEU A 151 12.41 2.84 -23.12
C LEU A 151 11.42 1.72 -23.45
N ARG A 152 11.92 0.53 -23.81
CA ARG A 152 11.10 -0.66 -23.96
C ARG A 152 10.97 -1.41 -22.64
N VAL A 153 9.93 -2.22 -22.52
CA VAL A 153 9.70 -3.06 -21.34
C VAL A 153 10.89 -3.97 -21.05
N GLN A 154 11.46 -4.62 -22.09
CA GLN A 154 12.64 -5.46 -21.92
C GLN A 154 13.84 -4.71 -21.33
N ASP A 155 14.04 -3.45 -21.74
CA ASP A 155 15.17 -2.63 -21.29
C ASP A 155 14.95 -2.20 -19.83
N LEU A 156 13.71 -1.89 -19.45
CA LEU A 156 13.32 -1.60 -18.06
C LEU A 156 13.57 -2.82 -17.14
N LEU A 157 13.16 -4.01 -17.58
CA LEU A 157 13.34 -5.25 -16.81
C LEU A 157 14.81 -5.73 -16.79
N ALA A 158 15.60 -5.38 -17.80
CA ALA A 158 17.02 -5.70 -17.84
C ALA A 158 17.86 -4.94 -16.80
N GLN A 159 17.37 -3.78 -16.34
CA GLN A 159 18.03 -2.98 -15.31
C GLN A 159 17.85 -3.53 -13.88
N THR A 160 16.99 -4.54 -13.73
CA THR A 160 16.70 -5.14 -12.43
C THR A 160 17.64 -6.30 -12.15
N GLU A 161 18.15 -6.38 -10.92
CA GLU A 161 18.88 -7.56 -10.47
C GLU A 161 17.95 -8.77 -10.52
N LYS A 162 18.38 -9.79 -11.28
CA LYS A 162 17.60 -11.02 -11.46
C LYS A 162 18.15 -12.10 -10.57
N ARG A 163 17.35 -12.54 -9.61
CA ARG A 163 17.67 -13.64 -8.68
C ARG A 163 16.82 -14.89 -8.94
N LEU A 164 15.84 -14.77 -9.83
CA LEU A 164 15.05 -15.91 -10.30
C LEU A 164 15.86 -16.74 -11.27
N THR A 165 15.68 -18.07 -11.23
CA THR A 165 16.16 -18.97 -12.28
C THR A 165 15.43 -18.68 -13.59
N PRO A 166 15.99 -19.08 -14.76
CA PRO A 166 15.31 -18.89 -16.04
C PRO A 166 13.89 -19.47 -16.10
N SER A 167 13.67 -20.63 -15.45
CA SER A 167 12.35 -21.26 -15.39
C SER A 167 11.36 -20.49 -14.49
N GLU A 168 11.81 -19.99 -13.34
CA GLU A 168 10.99 -19.13 -12.46
C GLU A 168 10.66 -17.81 -13.16
N GLN A 169 11.62 -17.23 -13.90
CA GLN A 169 11.39 -15.99 -14.66
C GLN A 169 10.37 -16.21 -15.77
N GLU A 170 10.49 -17.31 -16.53
CA GLU A 170 9.55 -17.66 -17.59
C GLU A 170 8.15 -17.86 -17.03
N PHE A 171 8.02 -18.61 -15.94
CA PHE A 171 6.75 -18.80 -15.25
C PHE A 171 6.14 -17.45 -14.81
N LEU A 172 6.94 -16.57 -14.20
CA LEU A 172 6.50 -15.24 -13.80
C LEU A 172 6.01 -14.41 -14.99
N TYR A 173 6.74 -14.44 -16.11
CA TYR A 173 6.39 -13.69 -17.31
C TYR A 173 5.11 -14.20 -17.97
N GLN A 174 4.89 -15.51 -17.97
CA GLN A 174 3.63 -16.11 -18.43
C GLN A 174 2.45 -15.70 -17.53
N ARG A 175 2.61 -15.84 -16.22
CA ARG A 175 1.57 -15.50 -15.23
C ARG A 175 1.16 -14.03 -15.30
N LEU A 176 2.12 -13.13 -15.53
CA LEU A 176 1.89 -11.68 -15.65
C LEU A 176 1.61 -11.23 -17.09
N SER A 177 1.59 -12.15 -18.07
CA SER A 177 1.45 -11.83 -19.49
C SER A 177 2.47 -10.79 -19.98
N VAL A 178 3.71 -10.87 -19.47
CA VAL A 178 4.80 -9.92 -19.77
C VAL A 178 5.43 -10.19 -21.12
N THR A 179 5.52 -11.45 -21.53
CA THR A 179 6.26 -11.89 -22.74
C THR A 179 5.83 -11.12 -23.99
N GLN A 180 4.53 -10.89 -24.15
CA GLN A 180 3.96 -10.14 -25.29
C GLN A 180 4.23 -8.64 -25.23
N LEU A 181 4.60 -8.11 -24.05
CA LEU A 181 4.84 -6.69 -23.82
C LEU A 181 6.31 -6.29 -23.95
N LEU A 182 7.25 -7.25 -24.01
CA LEU A 182 8.70 -6.99 -23.93
C LEU A 182 9.19 -5.96 -24.96
N LYS A 183 8.66 -5.98 -26.19
CA LYS A 183 9.06 -5.07 -27.26
C LYS A 183 8.30 -3.75 -27.25
N LYS A 184 7.23 -3.63 -26.46
CA LYS A 184 6.40 -2.43 -26.37
C LYS A 184 7.15 -1.30 -25.63
N GLN A 185 6.96 -0.08 -26.06
CA GLN A 185 7.49 1.07 -25.32
C GLN A 185 6.69 1.30 -24.03
N VAL A 186 7.38 1.60 -22.94
CA VAL A 186 6.77 1.78 -21.61
C VAL A 186 5.71 2.88 -21.61
N ILE A 187 5.91 3.96 -22.36
CA ILE A 187 4.96 5.08 -22.46
C ILE A 187 3.62 4.71 -23.14
N HIS A 188 3.58 3.58 -23.85
CA HIS A 188 2.38 3.12 -24.56
C HIS A 188 1.65 1.98 -23.84
N LEU A 189 2.04 1.67 -22.60
CA LEU A 189 1.36 0.68 -21.78
C LEU A 189 0.04 1.25 -21.23
N SER A 190 -0.98 0.39 -21.15
CA SER A 190 -2.18 0.68 -20.37
C SER A 190 -1.86 0.68 -18.86
N GLY A 191 -2.78 1.14 -18.02
CA GLY A 191 -2.62 1.09 -16.56
C GLY A 191 -2.38 -0.34 -16.07
N GLY A 192 -3.20 -1.30 -16.50
CA GLY A 192 -3.05 -2.72 -16.14
C GLY A 192 -1.76 -3.34 -16.66
N GLU A 193 -1.35 -3.04 -17.91
CA GLU A 193 -0.06 -3.48 -18.45
C GLU A 193 1.11 -2.91 -17.64
N THR A 194 1.03 -1.63 -17.27
CA THR A 194 2.05 -0.98 -16.43
C THR A 194 2.18 -1.68 -15.08
N GLN A 195 1.07 -1.97 -14.41
CA GLN A 195 1.09 -2.70 -13.13
C GLN A 195 1.71 -4.09 -13.25
N ARG A 196 1.36 -4.85 -14.30
CA ARG A 196 1.95 -6.17 -14.57
C ARG A 196 3.47 -6.09 -14.75
N ILE A 197 3.95 -5.06 -15.45
CA ILE A 197 5.40 -4.85 -15.66
C ILE A 197 6.10 -4.42 -14.36
N LEU A 198 5.49 -3.55 -13.56
CA LEU A 198 6.05 -3.14 -12.28
C LEU A 198 6.11 -4.30 -11.27
N LEU A 199 5.07 -5.15 -11.25
CA LEU A 199 5.09 -6.39 -10.47
C LEU A 199 6.19 -7.33 -10.95
N ALA A 200 6.28 -7.60 -12.25
CA ALA A 200 7.36 -8.42 -12.81
C ALA A 200 8.73 -7.89 -12.37
N ARG A 201 8.95 -6.58 -12.53
CA ARG A 201 10.18 -5.91 -12.13
C ARG A 201 10.51 -6.12 -10.65
N SER A 202 9.53 -5.89 -9.77
CA SER A 202 9.73 -6.04 -8.33
C SER A 202 10.00 -7.48 -7.91
N LEU A 203 9.41 -8.46 -8.60
CA LEU A 203 9.52 -9.89 -8.28
C LEU A 203 10.77 -10.55 -8.86
N LEU A 204 11.38 -10.00 -9.92
CA LEU A 204 12.63 -10.51 -10.51
C LEU A 204 13.78 -10.60 -9.50
N SER A 205 13.82 -9.71 -8.52
CA SER A 205 14.83 -9.71 -7.45
C SER A 205 14.56 -10.73 -6.35
N LYS A 206 13.48 -11.54 -6.46
CA LYS A 206 13.06 -12.55 -5.46
C LYS A 206 12.97 -11.95 -4.06
N PRO A 207 12.12 -10.93 -3.85
CA PRO A 207 12.02 -10.25 -2.57
C PRO A 207 11.47 -11.17 -1.49
N ASN A 208 11.88 -10.97 -0.23
CA ASN A 208 11.23 -11.56 0.93
C ASN A 208 10.28 -10.58 1.64
N LEU A 209 10.29 -9.29 1.22
CA LEU A 209 9.29 -8.29 1.57
C LEU A 209 8.90 -7.48 0.33
N LEU A 210 7.64 -7.57 -0.07
CA LEU A 210 7.06 -6.83 -1.18
C LEU A 210 6.18 -5.70 -0.66
N ILE A 211 6.41 -4.48 -1.16
CA ILE A 211 5.64 -3.30 -0.82
C ILE A 211 4.85 -2.87 -2.04
N LEU A 212 3.53 -2.76 -1.89
CA LEU A 212 2.59 -2.33 -2.92
C LEU A 212 1.90 -1.04 -2.46
N ASP A 213 2.15 0.06 -3.15
CA ASP A 213 1.58 1.37 -2.81
C ASP A 213 0.41 1.67 -3.74
N GLU A 214 -0.82 1.52 -3.24
CA GLU A 214 -2.09 1.71 -3.96
C GLU A 214 -2.12 1.02 -5.35
N PRO A 215 -1.83 -0.30 -5.42
CA PRO A 215 -1.57 -0.96 -6.69
C PRO A 215 -2.79 -1.05 -7.62
N MET A 216 -4.01 -0.83 -7.12
CA MET A 216 -5.26 -0.90 -7.88
C MET A 216 -5.68 0.46 -8.46
N GLN A 217 -5.01 1.56 -8.07
CA GLN A 217 -5.44 2.89 -8.44
C GLN A 217 -5.41 3.12 -9.95
N GLY A 218 -6.56 3.51 -10.51
CA GLY A 218 -6.67 3.88 -11.93
C GLY A 218 -6.69 2.69 -12.89
N LEU A 219 -6.92 1.47 -12.40
CA LEU A 219 -7.15 0.30 -13.22
C LEU A 219 -8.60 0.21 -13.66
N ASP A 220 -8.82 -0.46 -14.78
CA ASP A 220 -10.16 -0.90 -15.19
C ASP A 220 -10.60 -2.12 -14.31
N PRO A 221 -11.91 -2.41 -14.23
CA PRO A 221 -12.42 -3.44 -13.31
C PRO A 221 -11.89 -4.86 -13.59
N GLU A 222 -11.54 -5.18 -14.83
CA GLU A 222 -10.98 -6.48 -15.19
C GLU A 222 -9.53 -6.61 -14.72
N SER A 223 -8.71 -5.59 -14.97
CA SER A 223 -7.34 -5.50 -14.49
C SER A 223 -7.25 -5.49 -12.97
N GLU A 224 -8.19 -4.80 -12.31
CA GLU A 224 -8.28 -4.76 -10.87
C GLU A 224 -8.57 -6.13 -10.26
N ARG A 225 -9.60 -6.85 -10.76
CA ARG A 225 -9.94 -8.20 -10.33
C ARG A 225 -8.77 -9.16 -10.48
N TRP A 226 -8.16 -9.16 -11.68
CA TRP A 226 -6.99 -9.99 -11.96
C TRP A 226 -5.85 -9.72 -10.96
N LEU A 227 -5.60 -8.43 -10.65
CA LEU A 227 -4.53 -8.04 -9.74
C LEU A 227 -4.81 -8.48 -8.30
N TYR A 228 -6.06 -8.42 -7.85
CA TYR A 228 -6.48 -8.95 -6.54
C TYR A 228 -6.18 -10.44 -6.43
N GLU A 229 -6.62 -11.22 -7.40
CA GLU A 229 -6.37 -12.67 -7.45
C GLU A 229 -4.87 -12.97 -7.45
N PHE A 230 -4.11 -12.24 -8.25
CA PHE A 230 -2.67 -12.39 -8.31
C PHE A 230 -1.97 -12.08 -6.96
N ILE A 231 -2.35 -10.99 -6.29
CA ILE A 231 -1.77 -10.61 -4.98
C ILE A 231 -2.15 -11.63 -3.89
N ASP A 232 -3.34 -12.22 -3.96
CA ASP A 232 -3.77 -13.20 -2.98
C ASP A 232 -2.98 -14.52 -3.12
N ASP A 233 -2.61 -14.90 -4.33
CA ASP A 233 -1.79 -16.10 -4.62
C ASP A 233 -0.28 -15.89 -4.33
N LEU A 234 0.21 -14.65 -4.30
CA LEU A 234 1.65 -14.35 -4.19
C LEU A 234 2.34 -14.93 -2.96
N PRO A 235 1.77 -14.88 -1.74
CA PRO A 235 2.45 -15.40 -0.54
C PRO A 235 2.75 -16.88 -0.62
N GLU A 236 1.91 -17.66 -1.27
CA GLU A 236 2.10 -19.10 -1.45
C GLU A 236 3.19 -19.37 -2.48
N PHE A 237 3.21 -18.59 -3.56
CA PHE A 237 4.16 -18.77 -4.65
C PHE A 237 5.58 -18.33 -4.30
N LEU A 238 5.75 -17.14 -3.67
CA LEU A 238 7.07 -16.55 -3.39
C LEU A 238 7.50 -16.64 -1.93
N GLN A 239 6.62 -17.06 -1.04
CA GLN A 239 6.85 -17.10 0.41
C GLN A 239 7.36 -15.76 0.98
N CYS A 240 6.98 -14.65 0.35
CA CYS A 240 7.36 -13.31 0.79
C CYS A 240 6.30 -12.68 1.70
N ALA A 241 6.75 -11.81 2.60
CA ALA A 241 5.85 -10.90 3.31
C ALA A 241 5.38 -9.80 2.37
N MET A 242 4.20 -9.26 2.63
CA MET A 242 3.64 -8.15 1.85
C MET A 242 3.12 -7.04 2.74
N VAL A 243 3.42 -5.80 2.36
CA VAL A 243 2.79 -4.60 2.90
C VAL A 243 2.06 -3.90 1.76
N VAL A 244 0.74 -3.81 1.87
CA VAL A 244 -0.11 -3.21 0.84
C VAL A 244 -0.77 -1.96 1.39
N VAL A 245 -0.50 -0.81 0.78
CA VAL A 245 -1.26 0.41 1.05
C VAL A 245 -2.48 0.40 0.14
N SER A 246 -3.66 0.52 0.72
CA SER A 246 -4.91 0.57 -0.04
C SER A 246 -5.93 1.47 0.63
N HIS A 247 -6.79 2.09 -0.16
CA HIS A 247 -7.99 2.78 0.28
C HIS A 247 -9.27 1.94 0.04
N ASP A 248 -9.13 0.79 -0.62
CA ASP A 248 -10.24 -0.15 -0.82
C ASP A 248 -10.42 -1.04 0.42
N LEU A 249 -11.37 -0.64 1.26
CA LEU A 249 -11.68 -1.35 2.50
C LEU A 249 -12.23 -2.75 2.25
N HIS A 250 -12.98 -2.97 1.16
CA HIS A 250 -13.56 -4.27 0.85
C HIS A 250 -12.50 -5.32 0.62
N TRP A 251 -11.51 -4.97 -0.22
CA TRP A 251 -10.40 -5.88 -0.47
C TRP A 251 -9.54 -6.11 0.77
N VAL A 252 -9.21 -5.03 1.49
CA VAL A 252 -8.40 -5.11 2.72
C VAL A 252 -9.03 -6.05 3.74
N MET A 253 -10.36 -5.93 3.95
CA MET A 253 -11.06 -6.73 4.93
C MET A 253 -11.23 -8.21 4.54
N ARG A 254 -11.12 -8.55 3.25
CA ARG A 254 -11.22 -9.94 2.76
C ARG A 254 -9.87 -10.64 2.67
N GLY A 255 -8.83 -9.93 2.26
CA GLY A 255 -7.57 -10.52 1.84
C GLY A 255 -6.40 -10.33 2.81
N SER A 256 -6.54 -9.52 3.87
CA SER A 256 -5.43 -9.24 4.80
C SER A 256 -5.44 -10.16 6.02
N ARG A 257 -4.24 -10.51 6.50
CA ARG A 257 -4.10 -11.17 7.81
C ARG A 257 -4.07 -10.16 8.95
N ARG A 258 -3.45 -9.02 8.70
CA ARG A 258 -3.35 -7.92 9.66
C ARG A 258 -3.57 -6.59 8.95
N VAL A 259 -4.34 -5.72 9.56
CA VAL A 259 -4.63 -4.37 9.07
C VAL A 259 -4.11 -3.36 10.07
N ILE A 260 -3.48 -2.31 9.56
CA ILE A 260 -2.95 -1.20 10.33
C ILE A 260 -3.70 0.06 9.90
N CYS A 261 -4.37 0.71 10.85
CA CYS A 261 -5.04 1.98 10.65
C CYS A 261 -4.07 3.10 11.00
N LEU A 262 -3.69 3.88 10.00
CA LEU A 262 -2.73 4.96 10.15
C LEU A 262 -3.42 6.32 10.09
N ASN A 263 -3.08 7.19 11.05
CA ASN A 263 -3.40 8.62 11.03
C ASN A 263 -2.30 9.38 11.77
N LYS A 264 -1.12 9.51 11.17
CA LYS A 264 0.15 9.99 11.73
C LYS A 264 0.73 9.08 12.83
N HIS A 265 -0.07 8.29 13.48
CA HIS A 265 0.27 7.21 14.41
C HIS A 265 -0.58 5.98 14.07
N ILE A 266 -0.26 4.84 14.62
CA ILE A 266 -1.09 3.64 14.50
C ILE A 266 -2.28 3.79 15.45
N CYS A 267 -3.47 4.04 14.88
CA CYS A 267 -4.70 4.24 15.64
C CYS A 267 -5.36 2.93 16.04
N CYS A 268 -5.28 1.94 15.16
CA CYS A 268 -5.78 0.59 15.40
C CYS A 268 -4.97 -0.42 14.58
N GLU A 269 -4.89 -1.63 15.10
CA GLU A 269 -4.18 -2.74 14.49
C GLU A 269 -4.87 -4.04 14.89
N GLY A 270 -4.98 -4.99 13.97
CA GLY A 270 -5.60 -6.29 14.25
C GLY A 270 -6.04 -7.04 13.02
N GLN A 271 -6.75 -8.14 13.24
CA GLN A 271 -7.38 -8.88 12.16
C GLN A 271 -8.59 -8.10 11.62
N PRO A 272 -8.92 -8.24 10.33
CA PRO A 272 -10.07 -7.57 9.73
C PRO A 272 -11.39 -7.77 10.51
N SER A 273 -11.65 -9.00 10.99
CA SER A 273 -12.84 -9.33 11.80
C SER A 273 -12.99 -8.46 13.05
N ASP A 274 -11.88 -8.17 13.72
CA ASP A 274 -11.86 -7.47 14.99
C ASP A 274 -11.96 -5.95 14.78
N LEU A 275 -11.33 -5.48 13.71
CA LEU A 275 -11.31 -4.05 13.38
C LEU A 275 -12.68 -3.52 12.93
N GLY A 276 -13.47 -4.31 12.19
CA GLY A 276 -14.79 -3.89 11.71
C GLY A 276 -15.77 -3.51 12.83
N VAL A 277 -15.54 -3.98 14.04
CA VAL A 277 -16.37 -3.65 15.22
C VAL A 277 -15.75 -2.57 16.11
N SER A 278 -14.46 -2.22 15.91
CA SER A 278 -13.74 -1.26 16.75
C SER A 278 -14.26 0.18 16.60
N GLN A 279 -14.28 0.93 17.69
CA GLN A 279 -14.72 2.34 17.65
C GLN A 279 -13.71 3.24 16.94
N GLU A 280 -12.42 2.94 17.03
CA GLU A 280 -11.33 3.66 16.40
C GLU A 280 -11.42 3.57 14.88
N PHE A 281 -11.68 2.38 14.36
CA PHE A 281 -11.90 2.14 12.94
C PHE A 281 -13.14 2.91 12.43
N LYS A 282 -14.26 2.85 13.17
CA LYS A 282 -15.48 3.58 12.83
C LYS A 282 -15.30 5.10 12.85
N LYS A 283 -14.47 5.63 13.74
CA LYS A 283 -14.14 7.07 13.77
C LYS A 283 -13.31 7.50 12.55
N LEU A 284 -12.41 6.64 12.05
CA LEU A 284 -11.55 6.96 10.90
C LEU A 284 -12.29 6.87 9.58
N PHE A 285 -13.15 5.87 9.41
CA PHE A 285 -13.77 5.54 8.13
C PHE A 285 -15.27 5.82 8.07
N GLY A 286 -15.89 6.20 9.20
CA GLY A 286 -17.27 6.61 9.28
C GLY A 286 -18.27 5.58 8.77
N HIS A 287 -19.35 6.06 8.13
CA HIS A 287 -20.41 5.23 7.53
C HIS A 287 -20.01 4.58 6.18
N GLN A 288 -18.78 4.77 5.73
CA GLN A 288 -18.29 4.15 4.48
C GLN A 288 -18.10 2.62 4.63
N TYR A 289 -18.10 2.12 5.85
CA TYR A 289 -18.01 0.69 6.15
C TYR A 289 -19.33 0.18 6.72
N GLU A 290 -20.31 -0.02 5.87
CA GLU A 290 -21.40 -0.95 6.14
C GLU A 290 -20.89 -2.35 5.80
N GLN A 291 -20.88 -3.25 6.80
CA GLN A 291 -20.51 -4.66 6.58
C GLN A 291 -21.31 -5.20 5.39
N PRO A 292 -20.68 -5.82 4.38
CA PRO A 292 -21.43 -6.51 3.37
C PRO A 292 -22.30 -7.56 4.09
N TYR A 293 -23.58 -7.53 3.84
CA TYR A 293 -24.58 -8.46 4.38
C TYR A 293 -24.08 -9.90 4.15
N ILE A 294 -23.63 -10.55 5.23
CA ILE A 294 -23.27 -11.97 5.16
C ILE A 294 -24.59 -12.70 5.03
N HIS A 295 -24.92 -13.13 3.83
CA HIS A 295 -26.02 -14.03 3.57
C HIS A 295 -25.77 -15.32 4.39
N LYS A 296 -26.44 -15.43 5.54
CA LYS A 296 -26.58 -16.74 6.18
C LYS A 296 -27.42 -17.58 5.21
N PRO A 297 -26.95 -18.76 4.80
CA PRO A 297 -27.78 -19.64 4.00
C PRO A 297 -29.02 -19.96 4.81
N HIS A 298 -30.14 -19.36 4.44
CA HIS A 298 -31.44 -19.81 4.93
C HIS A 298 -31.73 -21.15 4.25
N ASP A 299 -31.99 -22.17 5.05
CA ASP A 299 -32.60 -23.42 4.59
C ASP A 299 -33.90 -23.08 3.84
N CYS A 300 -33.82 -23.05 2.52
CA CYS A 300 -34.99 -23.00 1.67
C CYS A 300 -35.65 -24.39 1.72
N GLN A 301 -36.56 -24.57 2.62
CA GLN A 301 -37.51 -25.70 2.55
C GLN A 301 -38.37 -25.51 1.30
N HIS A 302 -38.04 -26.25 0.25
CA HIS A 302 -38.86 -26.36 -0.93
C HIS A 302 -40.19 -27.06 -0.54
N HIS A 303 -41.24 -26.27 -0.44
CA HIS A 303 -42.59 -26.82 -0.52
C HIS A 303 -42.83 -27.27 -1.98
N GLY A 304 -42.98 -28.55 -2.15
CA GLY A 304 -43.27 -29.17 -3.44
C GLY A 304 -44.60 -28.68 -4.04
N PRO A 305 -44.79 -28.86 -5.36
CA PRO A 305 -45.95 -28.33 -6.06
C PRO A 305 -47.22 -29.09 -5.71
N HIS A 306 -48.27 -28.36 -5.34
CA HIS A 306 -49.64 -28.85 -5.39
C HIS A 306 -50.06 -29.01 -6.86
N VAL A 307 -50.33 -30.23 -7.26
CA VAL A 307 -51.03 -30.57 -8.53
C VAL A 307 -52.52 -30.70 -8.24
N PRO A 308 -53.40 -30.14 -9.09
CA PRO A 308 -54.86 -30.18 -8.93
C PRO A 308 -55.48 -31.57 -9.14
#